data_e6500f36dfbdb253edd2bd4b93368fa7
#
_entry.id   e6500f36dfbdb253edd2bd4b93368fa7
#
_cell.length_a   1.000
_cell.length_b   1.000
_cell.length_c   1.000
_cell.angle_alpha   90.00
_cell.angle_beta   90.00
_cell.angle_gamma   90.00
#
_symmetry.space_group_name_H-M   'P 1'
#
loop_
_entity.id
_entity.type
_entity.pdbx_description
1 polymer ?
#
loop_
_entity_poly.entity_id
_entity_poly.type
_entity_poly.pdbx_seq_one_letter_code
_entity_poly.pdbx_strand_id
1 'polypeptide(L)'
;MVTKKTAPKKTKRAQAKAKRARSRHISRTDTHFLIKRSLLSYAVLVFLFFALLSMSIYLVDRMIVENSHHRRHAQIVSIYRDLNLGENYRPISSNIFGDKRVYSWDKHRSYASAVTYGCNATVGDTVKELSEKAKKAGFVQQKIEYEGSSSPVYEFKNDKGNWLRIRAIPKADRDDAIYGTKNYQFISTETTNIMAPTHVEIKVNLDDNNE
;
A
#
# COMPACT_ATOMS: atom_id res chain seq x y z
N MET A 1 6.59 109.00 9.47
CA MET A 1 5.53 108.23 8.71
C MET A 1 6.08 106.88 8.39
N VAL A 2 5.53 105.82 9.02
CA VAL A 2 5.96 104.44 8.85
C VAL A 2 4.82 103.72 8.11
N THR A 3 5.06 103.37 6.88
CA THR A 3 4.07 102.61 6.06
C THR A 3 4.18 101.11 6.35
N LYS A 4 3.14 100.53 7.03
CA LYS A 4 2.98 99.07 7.18
C LYS A 4 2.66 98.43 5.83
N LYS A 5 3.56 97.57 5.34
CA LYS A 5 3.30 96.66 4.22
C LYS A 5 2.45 95.43 4.70
N THR A 6 1.25 95.36 4.25
CA THR A 6 0.38 94.23 4.46
C THR A 6 0.76 93.04 3.54
N ALA A 7 1.21 91.93 4.08
CA ALA A 7 1.60 90.79 3.31
C ALA A 7 0.33 90.04 2.73
N PRO A 8 0.41 89.49 1.50
CA PRO A 8 -0.75 89.02 0.77
C PRO A 8 -1.33 87.73 1.35
N LYS A 9 -2.60 87.79 1.71
CA LYS A 9 -3.45 86.64 2.22
C LYS A 9 -3.49 85.42 1.28
N LYS A 10 -2.92 85.46 0.06
CA LYS A 10 -2.96 84.36 -0.93
C LYS A 10 -2.08 83.16 -0.60
N THR A 11 -1.00 83.33 0.18
CA THR A 11 -0.04 82.29 0.50
C THR A 11 -0.61 81.17 1.44
N LYS A 12 -1.46 81.59 2.37
CA LYS A 12 -2.04 80.64 3.34
C LYS A 12 -3.06 79.64 2.69
N ARG A 13 -3.83 80.09 1.67
CA ARG A 13 -4.78 79.23 0.96
C ARG A 13 -4.09 78.23 0.04
N ALA A 14 -2.98 78.61 -0.59
CA ALA A 14 -2.20 77.72 -1.45
C ALA A 14 -1.51 76.63 -0.62
N GLN A 15 -0.94 76.96 0.53
CA GLN A 15 -0.34 75.98 1.43
C GLN A 15 -1.35 75.00 2.04
N ALA A 16 -2.58 75.48 2.39
CA ALA A 16 -3.66 74.58 2.87
C ALA A 16 -4.15 73.62 1.77
N LYS A 17 -4.26 74.05 0.51
CA LYS A 17 -4.58 73.17 -0.61
C LYS A 17 -3.49 72.14 -0.90
N ALA A 18 -2.22 72.51 -0.84
CA ALA A 18 -1.08 71.60 -1.01
C ALA A 18 -0.99 70.55 0.11
N LYS A 19 -1.26 70.96 1.37
CA LYS A 19 -1.30 70.07 2.52
C LYS A 19 -2.45 69.04 2.43
N ARG A 20 -3.64 69.47 1.98
CA ARG A 20 -4.80 68.56 1.72
C ARG A 20 -4.55 67.61 0.52
N ALA A 21 -3.89 68.03 -0.53
CA ALA A 21 -3.54 67.19 -1.66
C ALA A 21 -2.50 66.13 -1.25
N ARG A 22 -1.50 66.49 -0.48
CA ARG A 22 -0.49 65.57 0.08
C ARG A 22 -1.12 64.53 1.02
N SER A 23 -2.02 64.93 1.92
CA SER A 23 -2.68 63.97 2.82
C SER A 23 -3.61 62.98 2.10
N ARG A 24 -4.27 63.42 1.02
CA ARG A 24 -5.10 62.52 0.19
C ARG A 24 -4.28 61.54 -0.64
N HIS A 25 -3.08 61.93 -1.05
CA HIS A 25 -2.22 61.02 -1.83
C HIS A 25 -1.56 59.97 -0.95
N ILE A 26 -1.17 60.30 0.28
CA ILE A 26 -0.61 59.36 1.27
C ILE A 26 -1.67 58.37 1.68
N SER A 27 -2.93 58.76 1.94
CA SER A 27 -3.99 57.83 2.34
C SER A 27 -4.38 56.85 1.25
N ARG A 28 -4.21 57.21 -0.04
CA ARG A 28 -4.53 56.33 -1.16
C ARG A 28 -3.48 55.25 -1.41
N THR A 29 -2.20 55.58 -1.24
CA THR A 29 -1.08 54.63 -1.34
C THR A 29 -1.06 53.67 -0.19
N ASP A 30 -1.39 54.11 1.04
CA ASP A 30 -1.42 53.26 2.22
C ASP A 30 -2.59 52.26 2.17
N THR A 31 -3.76 52.65 1.68
CA THR A 31 -4.89 51.75 1.50
C THR A 31 -4.62 50.68 0.45
N HIS A 32 -3.99 51.02 -0.68
CA HIS A 32 -3.60 50.03 -1.70
C HIS A 32 -2.53 49.03 -1.19
N PHE A 33 -1.62 49.49 -0.37
CA PHE A 33 -0.61 48.63 0.25
C PHE A 33 -1.22 47.69 1.28
N LEU A 34 -2.13 48.14 2.12
CA LEU A 34 -2.85 47.32 3.10
C LEU A 34 -3.75 46.29 2.43
N ILE A 35 -4.46 46.63 1.35
CA ILE A 35 -5.28 45.71 0.58
C ILE A 35 -4.43 44.62 -0.06
N LYS A 36 -3.29 44.95 -0.69
CA LYS A 36 -2.37 43.95 -1.25
C LYS A 36 -1.80 43.03 -0.20
N ARG A 37 -1.46 43.55 0.98
CA ARG A 37 -0.95 42.72 2.12
C ARG A 37 -2.00 41.79 2.66
N SER A 38 -3.27 42.22 2.77
CA SER A 38 -4.36 41.36 3.21
C SER A 38 -4.67 40.27 2.19
N LEU A 39 -4.69 40.59 0.89
CA LEU A 39 -4.90 39.60 -0.18
C LEU A 39 -3.77 38.55 -0.20
N LEU A 40 -2.53 38.95 -0.03
CA LEU A 40 -1.41 38.02 0.07
C LEU A 40 -1.56 37.08 1.29
N SER A 41 -1.96 37.62 2.43
CA SER A 41 -2.20 36.84 3.65
C SER A 41 -3.34 35.85 3.46
N TYR A 42 -4.43 36.23 2.79
CA TYR A 42 -5.51 35.31 2.43
C TYR A 42 -5.04 34.21 1.48
N ALA A 43 -4.26 34.54 0.45
CA ALA A 43 -3.72 33.56 -0.48
C ALA A 43 -2.82 32.54 0.24
N VAL A 44 -1.97 33.00 1.17
CA VAL A 44 -1.13 32.11 1.99
C VAL A 44 -1.98 31.21 2.89
N LEU A 45 -3.01 31.76 3.55
CA LEU A 45 -3.92 30.95 4.39
C LEU A 45 -4.66 29.89 3.59
N VAL A 46 -5.17 30.25 2.42
CA VAL A 46 -5.85 29.30 1.50
C VAL A 46 -4.87 28.21 1.05
N PHE A 47 -3.65 28.58 0.67
CA PHE A 47 -2.63 27.60 0.31
C PHE A 47 -2.29 26.66 1.47
N LEU A 48 -2.09 27.17 2.68
CA LEU A 48 -1.84 26.37 3.87
C LEU A 48 -3.01 25.45 4.19
N PHE A 49 -4.25 25.92 4.04
CA PHE A 49 -5.43 25.08 4.22
C PHE A 49 -5.46 23.91 3.25
N PHE A 50 -5.22 24.14 1.96
CA PHE A 50 -5.18 23.07 0.96
C PHE A 50 -3.99 22.13 1.18
N ALA A 51 -2.85 22.63 1.59
CA ALA A 51 -1.69 21.80 1.91
C ALA A 51 -1.97 20.87 3.12
N LEU A 52 -2.57 21.40 4.18
CA LEU A 52 -2.98 20.62 5.35
C LEU A 52 -4.07 19.59 4.99
N LEU A 53 -5.04 19.99 4.18
CA LEU A 53 -6.09 19.07 3.71
C LEU A 53 -5.51 17.92 2.89
N SER A 54 -4.63 18.21 1.95
CA SER A 54 -3.94 17.20 1.13
C SER A 54 -3.08 16.26 1.98
N MET A 55 -2.37 16.81 2.95
CA MET A 55 -1.58 16.02 3.89
C MET A 55 -2.46 15.11 4.76
N SER A 56 -3.61 15.61 5.22
CA SER A 56 -4.56 14.83 6.01
C SER A 56 -5.15 13.67 5.20
N ILE A 57 -5.55 13.92 3.95
CA ILE A 57 -6.04 12.88 3.03
C ILE A 57 -4.97 11.82 2.81
N TYR A 58 -3.73 12.24 2.55
CA TYR A 58 -2.61 11.32 2.35
C TYR A 58 -2.34 10.44 3.59
N LEU A 59 -2.38 11.02 4.79
CA LEU A 59 -2.17 10.28 6.03
C LEU A 59 -3.29 9.27 6.30
N VAL A 60 -4.54 9.66 6.07
CA VAL A 60 -5.70 8.76 6.22
C VAL A 60 -5.61 7.62 5.22
N ASP A 61 -5.31 7.91 3.95
CA ASP A 61 -5.13 6.89 2.92
C ASP A 61 -4.02 5.90 3.31
N ARG A 62 -2.87 6.40 3.74
CA ARG A 62 -1.77 5.56 4.21
C ARG A 62 -2.16 4.67 5.39
N MET A 63 -2.91 5.20 6.36
CA MET A 63 -3.38 4.41 7.51
C MET A 63 -4.35 3.29 7.08
N ILE A 64 -5.26 3.57 6.15
CA ILE A 64 -6.20 2.57 5.63
C ILE A 64 -5.44 1.47 4.90
N VAL A 65 -4.50 1.83 4.01
CA VAL A 65 -3.67 0.86 3.27
C VAL A 65 -2.86 -0.02 4.21
N GLU A 66 -2.18 0.57 5.20
CA GLU A 66 -1.37 -0.16 6.17
C GLU A 66 -2.22 -1.14 6.99
N ASN A 67 -3.38 -0.69 7.48
CA ASN A 67 -4.29 -1.52 8.26
C ASN A 67 -4.88 -2.68 7.43
N SER A 68 -5.27 -2.41 6.18
CA SER A 68 -5.73 -3.45 5.24
C SER A 68 -4.63 -4.47 4.98
N HIS A 69 -3.39 -4.03 4.74
CA HIS A 69 -2.25 -4.92 4.55
C HIS A 69 -2.00 -5.81 5.77
N HIS A 70 -2.02 -5.23 6.98
CA HIS A 70 -1.84 -6.01 8.21
C HIS A 70 -2.93 -7.05 8.42
N ARG A 71 -4.20 -6.70 8.15
CA ARG A 71 -5.31 -7.66 8.26
C ARG A 71 -5.17 -8.82 7.27
N ARG A 72 -4.86 -8.53 6.01
CA ARG A 72 -4.66 -9.55 4.96
C ARG A 72 -3.47 -10.45 5.27
N HIS A 73 -2.37 -9.87 5.73
CA HIS A 73 -1.22 -10.63 6.19
C HIS A 73 -1.60 -11.58 7.34
N ALA A 74 -2.32 -11.07 8.34
CA ALA A 74 -2.77 -11.87 9.47
C ALA A 74 -3.72 -13.02 9.03
N GLN A 75 -4.59 -12.79 8.04
CA GLN A 75 -5.44 -13.84 7.46
C GLN A 75 -4.61 -14.93 6.78
N ILE A 76 -3.60 -14.57 5.97
CA ILE A 76 -2.69 -15.54 5.35
C ILE A 76 -1.97 -16.36 6.42
N VAL A 77 -1.39 -15.71 7.43
CA VAL A 77 -0.71 -16.40 8.54
C VAL A 77 -1.67 -17.33 9.27
N SER A 78 -2.93 -16.93 9.48
CA SER A 78 -3.95 -17.80 10.08
C SER A 78 -4.19 -19.04 9.24
N ILE A 79 -4.33 -18.92 7.91
CA ILE A 79 -4.53 -20.05 7.01
C ILE A 79 -3.36 -21.04 7.10
N TYR A 80 -2.11 -20.56 7.05
CA TYR A 80 -0.94 -21.43 7.20
C TYR A 80 -0.87 -22.10 8.57
N ARG A 81 -1.28 -21.43 9.63
CA ARG A 81 -1.36 -22.00 10.97
C ARG A 81 -2.44 -23.08 11.06
N ASP A 82 -3.61 -22.84 10.44
CA ASP A 82 -4.74 -23.76 10.44
C ASP A 82 -4.45 -25.03 9.60
N LEU A 83 -3.58 -24.92 8.58
CA LEU A 83 -3.06 -26.08 7.86
C LEU A 83 -2.21 -27.00 8.74
N ASN A 84 -1.61 -26.49 9.82
CA ASN A 84 -0.83 -27.26 10.80
C ASN A 84 0.14 -28.25 10.15
N LEU A 85 1.11 -27.71 9.38
CA LEU A 85 1.98 -28.51 8.52
C LEU A 85 2.86 -29.50 9.31
N GLY A 86 3.26 -29.13 10.52
CA GLY A 86 4.16 -29.95 11.36
C GLY A 86 5.63 -29.88 10.94
N GLU A 87 6.49 -30.63 11.66
CA GLU A 87 7.96 -30.57 11.52
C GLU A 87 8.48 -31.20 10.23
N ASN A 88 7.65 -32.02 9.56
CA ASN A 88 8.02 -32.64 8.29
C ASN A 88 8.14 -31.65 7.12
N TYR A 89 7.55 -30.46 7.27
CA TYR A 89 7.54 -29.41 6.26
C TYR A 89 8.51 -28.31 6.66
N ARG A 90 9.69 -28.31 6.06
CA ARG A 90 10.75 -27.36 6.35
C ARG A 90 10.71 -26.21 5.34
N PRO A 91 10.52 -24.97 5.77
CA PRO A 91 10.39 -23.85 4.84
C PRO A 91 11.73 -23.59 4.13
N ILE A 92 11.65 -23.37 2.82
CA ILE A 92 12.79 -23.05 1.96
C ILE A 92 12.72 -21.59 1.52
N SER A 93 11.57 -21.19 0.97
CA SER A 93 11.38 -19.84 0.46
C SER A 93 9.96 -19.36 0.68
N SER A 94 9.77 -18.05 0.78
CA SER A 94 8.45 -17.42 0.81
C SER A 94 8.40 -16.23 -0.12
N ASN A 95 7.19 -15.95 -0.61
CA ASN A 95 6.89 -14.75 -1.34
C ASN A 95 5.48 -14.28 -0.96
N ILE A 96 5.33 -12.97 -0.75
CA ILE A 96 4.05 -12.34 -0.51
C ILE A 96 3.79 -11.38 -1.67
N PHE A 97 2.71 -11.65 -2.38
CA PHE A 97 2.25 -10.83 -3.49
C PHE A 97 1.03 -10.04 -3.04
N GLY A 98 0.96 -8.80 -3.37
CA GLY A 98 -0.20 -7.98 -3.10
C GLY A 98 0.10 -6.53 -3.33
N ASP A 99 -0.85 -5.81 -3.90
CA ASP A 99 -0.70 -4.37 -4.06
C ASP A 99 -1.03 -3.69 -2.72
N LYS A 100 -0.09 -2.89 -2.23
CA LYS A 100 -0.29 -2.01 -1.08
C LYS A 100 -1.16 -0.80 -1.42
N ARG A 101 -1.47 -0.57 -2.71
CA ARG A 101 -2.23 0.60 -3.15
C ARG A 101 -3.72 0.33 -3.10
N VAL A 102 -4.45 1.12 -2.35
CA VAL A 102 -5.92 1.07 -2.27
C VAL A 102 -6.57 1.55 -3.57
N TYR A 103 -5.91 2.43 -4.30
CA TYR A 103 -6.40 3.02 -5.54
C TYR A 103 -5.77 2.39 -6.78
N SER A 104 -6.12 1.17 -7.09
CA SER A 104 -5.91 0.61 -8.42
C SER A 104 -7.27 0.55 -9.13
N TRP A 105 -7.33 1.01 -10.37
CA TRP A 105 -8.50 0.90 -11.23
C TRP A 105 -8.80 -0.56 -11.64
N ASP A 106 -7.89 -1.46 -11.30
CA ASP A 106 -8.03 -2.88 -11.54
C ASP A 106 -8.77 -3.53 -10.38
N LYS A 107 -9.98 -4.02 -10.66
CA LYS A 107 -10.91 -4.61 -9.68
C LYS A 107 -10.46 -5.99 -9.15
N HIS A 108 -9.38 -6.56 -9.70
CA HIS A 108 -8.89 -7.89 -9.34
C HIS A 108 -7.59 -7.81 -8.51
N ARG A 109 -7.71 -7.34 -7.29
CA ARG A 109 -6.57 -7.33 -6.35
C ARG A 109 -6.50 -8.67 -5.63
N SER A 110 -5.62 -9.52 -6.06
CA SER A 110 -5.30 -10.73 -5.31
C SER A 110 -4.17 -10.44 -4.33
N TYR A 111 -4.46 -10.51 -3.04
CA TYR A 111 -3.42 -10.61 -2.03
C TYR A 111 -3.07 -12.07 -1.85
N ALA A 112 -1.84 -12.44 -2.17
CA ALA A 112 -1.43 -13.83 -2.21
C ALA A 112 -0.09 -14.03 -1.50
N SER A 113 0.12 -15.24 -1.01
CA SER A 113 1.40 -15.72 -0.51
C SER A 113 1.70 -17.08 -1.10
N ALA A 114 2.95 -17.32 -1.44
CA ALA A 114 3.46 -18.63 -1.80
C ALA A 114 4.64 -18.98 -0.90
N VAL A 115 4.59 -20.16 -0.30
CA VAL A 115 5.69 -20.70 0.53
C VAL A 115 6.07 -22.07 -0.01
N THR A 116 7.36 -22.26 -0.20
CA THR A 116 7.93 -23.55 -0.62
C THR A 116 8.54 -24.25 0.57
N TYR A 117 8.22 -25.51 0.72
CA TYR A 117 8.72 -26.40 1.77
C TYR A 117 9.44 -27.60 1.20
N GLY A 118 10.49 -28.03 1.87
CA GLY A 118 11.08 -29.37 1.67
C GLY A 118 10.36 -30.41 2.54
N CYS A 119 10.04 -31.56 1.95
CA CYS A 119 9.37 -32.66 2.63
C CYS A 119 10.09 -33.99 2.35
N ASN A 120 10.24 -34.84 3.38
CA ASN A 120 10.90 -36.15 3.28
C ASN A 120 9.95 -37.30 2.88
N ALA A 121 8.75 -36.99 2.38
CA ALA A 121 7.77 -37.96 1.91
C ALA A 121 7.73 -37.99 0.37
N THR A 122 7.06 -38.99 -0.20
CA THR A 122 6.79 -39.03 -1.64
C THR A 122 5.80 -37.96 -2.05
N VAL A 123 5.76 -37.60 -3.35
CA VAL A 123 4.78 -36.64 -3.87
C VAL A 123 3.35 -37.07 -3.53
N GLY A 124 3.02 -38.34 -3.74
CA GLY A 124 1.68 -38.88 -3.49
C GLY A 124 1.25 -38.80 -2.02
N ASP A 125 2.14 -39.22 -1.11
CA ASP A 125 1.86 -39.18 0.34
C ASP A 125 1.73 -37.71 0.82
N THR A 126 2.61 -36.85 0.32
CA THR A 126 2.62 -35.42 0.64
C THR A 126 1.31 -34.75 0.22
N VAL A 127 0.86 -35.01 -1.01
CA VAL A 127 -0.41 -34.44 -1.52
C VAL A 127 -1.60 -34.96 -0.74
N LYS A 128 -1.64 -36.28 -0.43
CA LYS A 128 -2.71 -36.88 0.36
C LYS A 128 -2.80 -36.23 1.74
N GLU A 129 -1.66 -36.12 2.45
CA GLU A 129 -1.61 -35.49 3.78
C GLU A 129 -2.06 -34.03 3.73
N LEU A 130 -1.54 -33.25 2.77
CA LEU A 130 -1.90 -31.84 2.63
C LEU A 130 -3.35 -31.63 2.24
N SER A 131 -3.90 -32.51 1.40
CA SER A 131 -5.33 -32.46 1.05
C SER A 131 -6.22 -32.71 2.26
N GLU A 132 -5.84 -33.64 3.15
CA GLU A 132 -6.55 -33.87 4.41
C GLU A 132 -6.44 -32.67 5.37
N LYS A 133 -5.25 -32.07 5.47
CA LYS A 133 -5.04 -30.85 6.27
C LYS A 133 -5.83 -29.67 5.72
N ALA A 134 -5.88 -29.48 4.40
CA ALA A 134 -6.68 -28.45 3.75
C ALA A 134 -8.18 -28.64 4.07
N LYS A 135 -8.69 -29.88 3.98
CA LYS A 135 -10.09 -30.18 4.35
C LYS A 135 -10.38 -29.88 5.82
N LYS A 136 -9.47 -30.23 6.73
CA LYS A 136 -9.60 -29.90 8.16
C LYS A 136 -9.58 -28.38 8.43
N ALA A 137 -8.85 -27.63 7.62
CA ALA A 137 -8.81 -26.18 7.66
C ALA A 137 -10.02 -25.50 6.96
N GLY A 138 -11.03 -26.27 6.54
CA GLY A 138 -12.27 -25.75 5.96
C GLY A 138 -12.20 -25.48 4.45
N PHE A 139 -11.19 -26.03 3.75
CA PHE A 139 -11.08 -25.92 2.31
C PHE A 139 -11.68 -27.13 1.60
N VAL A 140 -12.42 -26.88 0.53
CA VAL A 140 -13.03 -27.90 -0.33
C VAL A 140 -12.27 -27.95 -1.66
N GLN A 141 -11.86 -29.15 -2.07
CA GLN A 141 -11.17 -29.34 -3.32
C GLN A 141 -12.08 -28.99 -4.49
N GLN A 142 -11.60 -28.15 -5.41
CA GLN A 142 -12.34 -27.70 -6.59
C GLN A 142 -11.90 -28.45 -7.85
N LYS A 143 -10.60 -28.49 -8.11
CA LYS A 143 -10.06 -29.15 -9.29
C LYS A 143 -8.62 -29.62 -9.07
N ILE A 144 -8.17 -30.45 -10.00
CA ILE A 144 -6.76 -30.84 -10.16
C ILE A 144 -6.32 -30.33 -11.53
N GLU A 145 -5.32 -29.44 -11.57
CA GLU A 145 -4.69 -29.02 -12.80
C GLU A 145 -3.48 -29.92 -13.09
N TYR A 146 -3.22 -30.18 -14.36
CA TYR A 146 -2.13 -31.06 -14.79
C TYR A 146 -2.22 -32.48 -14.18
N GLU A 147 -3.43 -33.00 -14.07
CA GLU A 147 -3.66 -34.37 -13.61
C GLU A 147 -2.89 -35.36 -14.50
N GLY A 148 -2.23 -36.36 -13.87
CA GLY A 148 -1.36 -37.30 -14.57
C GLY A 148 0.06 -36.81 -14.85
N SER A 149 0.40 -35.55 -14.54
CA SER A 149 1.79 -35.08 -14.57
C SER A 149 2.54 -35.47 -13.28
N SER A 150 3.89 -35.36 -13.33
CA SER A 150 4.75 -35.56 -12.15
C SER A 150 4.55 -34.51 -11.05
N SER A 151 3.94 -33.36 -11.38
CA SER A 151 3.71 -32.26 -10.45
C SER A 151 2.32 -31.64 -10.60
N PRO A 152 1.23 -32.39 -10.29
CA PRO A 152 -0.13 -31.90 -10.35
C PRO A 152 -0.37 -30.76 -9.36
N VAL A 153 -1.27 -29.84 -9.71
CA VAL A 153 -1.67 -28.71 -8.87
C VAL A 153 -3.09 -28.97 -8.35
N TYR A 154 -3.22 -28.98 -7.05
CA TYR A 154 -4.49 -29.18 -6.36
C TYR A 154 -5.03 -27.83 -5.91
N GLU A 155 -6.24 -27.50 -6.33
CA GLU A 155 -6.92 -26.26 -5.96
C GLU A 155 -8.06 -26.50 -5.02
N PHE A 156 -8.11 -25.70 -3.98
CA PHE A 156 -9.13 -25.74 -2.93
C PHE A 156 -9.69 -24.33 -2.74
N LYS A 157 -10.96 -24.27 -2.29
CA LYS A 157 -11.62 -23.02 -1.94
C LYS A 157 -12.34 -23.16 -0.61
N ASN A 158 -12.29 -22.14 0.25
CA ASN A 158 -13.08 -22.13 1.48
C ASN A 158 -14.38 -21.31 1.31
N ASP A 159 -15.22 -21.32 2.34
CA ASP A 159 -16.49 -20.59 2.41
C ASP A 159 -16.32 -19.05 2.32
N LYS A 160 -15.15 -18.55 2.70
CA LYS A 160 -14.78 -17.13 2.58
C LYS A 160 -14.27 -16.74 1.20
N GLY A 161 -14.31 -17.65 0.23
CA GLY A 161 -13.83 -17.38 -1.13
C GLY A 161 -12.31 -17.52 -1.31
N ASN A 162 -11.53 -17.70 -0.25
CA ASN A 162 -10.08 -17.79 -0.34
C ASN A 162 -9.67 -19.09 -1.06
N TRP A 163 -8.64 -18.96 -1.90
CA TRP A 163 -8.07 -20.09 -2.65
C TRP A 163 -6.79 -20.58 -2.02
N LEU A 164 -6.65 -21.90 -1.99
CA LEU A 164 -5.44 -22.60 -1.60
C LEU A 164 -5.01 -23.49 -2.76
N ARG A 165 -3.77 -23.31 -3.24
CA ARG A 165 -3.15 -24.16 -4.26
C ARG A 165 -1.98 -24.92 -3.64
N ILE A 166 -1.95 -26.21 -3.86
CA ILE A 166 -0.88 -27.12 -3.41
C ILE A 166 -0.26 -27.76 -4.63
N ARG A 167 1.03 -27.59 -4.81
CA ARG A 167 1.84 -28.22 -5.86
C ARG A 167 2.99 -28.97 -5.22
N ALA A 168 3.05 -30.27 -5.40
CA ALA A 168 4.17 -31.09 -4.95
C ALA A 168 5.05 -31.45 -6.16
N ILE A 169 6.37 -31.24 -6.03
CA ILE A 169 7.33 -31.39 -7.12
C ILE A 169 8.39 -32.39 -6.68
N PRO A 170 8.59 -33.50 -7.41
CA PRO A 170 9.64 -34.45 -7.07
C PRO A 170 11.03 -33.88 -7.33
N LYS A 171 12.04 -34.41 -6.68
CA LYS A 171 13.42 -33.96 -6.83
C LYS A 171 13.91 -33.98 -8.27
N ALA A 172 13.47 -34.96 -9.05
CA ALA A 172 13.88 -35.10 -10.47
C ALA A 172 13.39 -33.95 -11.37
N ASP A 173 12.27 -33.33 -11.03
CA ASP A 173 11.63 -32.29 -11.85
C ASP A 173 11.85 -30.86 -11.32
N ARG A 174 12.85 -30.73 -10.50
CA ARG A 174 13.16 -29.46 -9.81
C ARG A 174 13.80 -28.39 -10.67
N ASP A 175 13.91 -28.63 -11.94
CA ASP A 175 14.60 -27.70 -12.82
C ASP A 175 14.07 -26.27 -12.63
N ASP A 176 14.90 -25.44 -12.01
CA ASP A 176 14.96 -23.97 -12.01
C ASP A 176 13.64 -23.16 -11.90
N ALA A 177 12.49 -23.80 -12.06
CA ALA A 177 11.18 -23.14 -12.11
C ALA A 177 10.82 -22.42 -10.80
N ILE A 178 11.33 -22.88 -9.66
CA ILE A 178 11.05 -22.28 -8.34
C ILE A 178 12.12 -21.23 -8.00
N TYR A 179 13.36 -21.46 -8.38
CA TYR A 179 14.50 -20.61 -8.03
C TYR A 179 14.80 -19.49 -9.03
N GLY A 180 14.23 -19.56 -10.23
CA GLY A 180 14.44 -18.55 -11.29
C GLY A 180 13.67 -17.25 -11.15
N THR A 181 12.70 -17.18 -10.25
CA THR A 181 11.92 -15.95 -10.07
C THR A 181 12.59 -15.03 -9.07
N LYS A 182 13.00 -13.85 -9.52
CA LYS A 182 13.69 -12.79 -8.75
C LYS A 182 12.96 -12.29 -7.48
N ASN A 183 11.77 -12.82 -7.19
CA ASN A 183 10.89 -12.34 -6.15
C ASN A 183 10.78 -13.27 -4.93
N TYR A 184 11.50 -14.40 -4.92
CA TYR A 184 11.47 -15.30 -3.77
C TYR A 184 12.46 -14.84 -2.69
N GLN A 185 11.94 -14.71 -1.47
CA GLN A 185 12.77 -14.49 -0.29
C GLN A 185 13.14 -15.85 0.28
N PHE A 186 14.42 -16.19 0.29
CA PHE A 186 14.89 -17.42 0.92
C PHE A 186 14.78 -17.29 2.44
N ILE A 187 14.08 -18.25 3.07
CA ILE A 187 13.91 -18.33 4.52
C ILE A 187 15.01 -19.20 5.13
N SER A 188 15.45 -20.24 4.39
CA SER A 188 16.46 -21.18 4.85
C SER A 188 17.47 -21.47 3.75
N THR A 189 18.75 -21.46 4.13
CA THR A 189 19.87 -21.88 3.28
C THR A 189 20.35 -23.29 3.63
N GLU A 190 19.63 -24.00 4.52
CA GLU A 190 20.00 -25.35 4.90
C GLU A 190 19.90 -26.31 3.72
N THR A 191 21.02 -26.93 3.40
CA THR A 191 21.14 -27.88 2.28
C THR A 191 20.17 -29.05 2.43
N THR A 192 19.88 -29.51 3.64
CA THR A 192 18.92 -30.58 3.92
C THR A 192 17.49 -30.25 3.46
N ASN A 193 17.07 -29.01 3.63
CA ASN A 193 15.71 -28.57 3.22
C ASN A 193 15.63 -28.51 1.69
N ILE A 194 16.67 -27.96 1.05
CA ILE A 194 16.76 -27.83 -0.40
C ILE A 194 16.88 -29.20 -1.07
N MET A 195 17.56 -30.17 -0.44
CA MET A 195 17.79 -31.51 -0.98
C MET A 195 16.70 -32.50 -0.63
N ALA A 196 15.62 -32.10 0.03
CA ALA A 196 14.49 -32.95 0.36
C ALA A 196 13.92 -33.65 -0.92
N PRO A 197 13.44 -34.88 -0.86
CA PRO A 197 12.96 -35.64 -2.01
C PRO A 197 11.75 -35.01 -2.70
N THR A 198 10.93 -34.27 -1.95
CA THR A 198 9.77 -33.55 -2.49
C THR A 198 9.80 -32.11 -2.06
N HIS A 199 9.57 -31.19 -3.00
CA HIS A 199 9.29 -29.80 -2.69
C HIS A 199 7.80 -29.54 -2.83
N VAL A 200 7.25 -28.75 -1.91
CA VAL A 200 5.84 -28.39 -1.92
C VAL A 200 5.71 -26.88 -1.96
N GLU A 201 5.06 -26.38 -2.98
CA GLU A 201 4.61 -25.00 -3.04
C GLU A 201 3.16 -24.93 -2.55
N ILE A 202 2.95 -24.16 -1.50
CA ILE A 202 1.63 -23.84 -0.97
C ILE A 202 1.37 -22.37 -1.25
N LYS A 203 0.35 -22.09 -2.07
CA LYS A 203 -0.05 -20.72 -2.42
C LYS A 203 -1.43 -20.45 -1.87
N VAL A 204 -1.57 -19.34 -1.14
CA VAL A 204 -2.84 -18.84 -0.61
C VAL A 204 -3.18 -17.56 -1.34
N ASN A 205 -4.38 -17.46 -1.89
CA ASN A 205 -4.93 -16.23 -2.47
C ASN A 205 -6.16 -15.84 -1.65
N LEU A 206 -6.18 -14.62 -1.16
CA LEU A 206 -7.37 -14.07 -0.50
C LEU A 206 -8.35 -13.55 -1.55
N ASP A 207 -9.64 -13.77 -1.31
CA ASP A 207 -10.70 -13.16 -2.12
C ASP A 207 -10.96 -11.73 -1.63
N ASP A 208 -10.89 -10.77 -2.55
CA ASP A 208 -11.12 -9.35 -2.24
C ASP A 208 -12.61 -8.99 -2.12
N ASN A 209 -13.53 -9.94 -2.42
CA ASN A 209 -14.97 -9.66 -2.41
C ASN A 209 -15.62 -9.74 -1.00
N ASN A 210 -14.85 -10.01 0.04
CA ASN A 210 -15.34 -10.18 1.41
C ASN A 210 -15.00 -9.00 2.35
N GLU A 211 -14.84 -7.79 1.82
CA GLU A 211 -14.73 -6.54 2.62
C GLU A 211 -16.06 -5.78 2.67
#